data_fa1f4cd941a24a6fb9bf0023a5eec4e5
#
_entry.id   fa1f4cd941a24a6fb9bf0023a5eec4e5
#
_cell.length_a   1.000
_cell.length_b   1.000
_cell.length_c   1.000
_cell.angle_alpha   90.00
_cell.angle_beta   90.00
_cell.angle_gamma   90.00
#
_symmetry.space_group_name_H-M   'P 1'
#
loop_
_entity.id
_entity.type
_entity.pdbx_description
1 polymer ?
#
loop_
_entity_poly.entity_id
_entity_poly.type
_entity_poly.pdbx_seq_one_letter_code
_entity_poly.pdbx_strand_id
1 'polypeptide(L)'
;NFHKIEKEDRNYLERYFEAEVAPVISPSIVGKRQPFPFLRNKEIYAVVVLETKKGKEKLGIIPCSSAGIQRLIPVPGKTGTYMLSEELILHFVSKIFKGYHIKAKSLLRITRNADIDADALYDEDLDYREFMVELIKARKKLAPIRLELSREMDGDVVETLCEYLEVDKNFVFRGDIPLDL
;
A
#
# COMPACT_ATOMS: atom_id res chain seq x y z
N ASN A 1 -15.20 -9.82 5.04
CA ASN A 1 -14.79 -10.63 3.89
C ASN A 1 -15.79 -10.42 2.75
N PHE A 2 -15.36 -9.81 1.63
CA PHE A 2 -16.20 -9.39 0.50
C PHE A 2 -17.05 -10.55 -0.09
N HIS A 3 -16.59 -11.78 0.00
CA HIS A 3 -17.30 -12.97 -0.49
C HIS A 3 -18.55 -13.34 0.32
N LYS A 4 -18.69 -12.79 1.55
CA LYS A 4 -19.84 -13.04 2.43
C LYS A 4 -20.90 -11.92 2.35
N ILE A 5 -20.73 -10.94 1.45
CA ILE A 5 -21.61 -9.79 1.31
C ILE A 5 -22.72 -10.11 0.30
N GLU A 6 -23.95 -9.67 0.59
CA GLU A 6 -25.10 -9.84 -0.29
C GLU A 6 -24.93 -9.08 -1.62
N LYS A 7 -25.67 -9.48 -2.65
CA LYS A 7 -25.52 -8.92 -4.00
C LYS A 7 -25.83 -7.41 -4.06
N GLU A 8 -26.81 -6.96 -3.29
CA GLU A 8 -27.21 -5.54 -3.23
C GLU A 8 -26.10 -4.68 -2.60
N ASP A 9 -25.49 -5.16 -1.51
CA ASP A 9 -24.39 -4.50 -0.85
C ASP A 9 -23.15 -4.42 -1.75
N ARG A 10 -22.88 -5.49 -2.55
CA ARG A 10 -21.80 -5.47 -3.54
C ARG A 10 -22.00 -4.38 -4.58
N ASN A 11 -23.21 -4.25 -5.11
CA ASN A 11 -23.54 -3.23 -6.11
C ASN A 11 -23.39 -1.82 -5.53
N TYR A 12 -23.75 -1.62 -4.26
CA TYR A 12 -23.52 -0.37 -3.57
C TYR A 12 -22.02 -0.06 -3.42
N LEU A 13 -21.25 -1.02 -2.91
CA LEU A 13 -19.82 -0.86 -2.69
C LEU A 13 -19.04 -0.66 -4.01
N GLU A 14 -19.50 -1.29 -5.10
CA GLU A 14 -18.92 -1.09 -6.42
C GLU A 14 -19.13 0.34 -6.93
N ARG A 15 -20.36 0.87 -6.80
CA ARG A 15 -20.66 2.27 -7.15
C ARG A 15 -19.89 3.24 -6.28
N TYR A 16 -19.81 2.98 -4.98
CA TYR A 16 -19.03 3.77 -4.04
C TYR A 16 -17.55 3.79 -4.43
N PHE A 17 -16.99 2.63 -4.76
CA PHE A 17 -15.61 2.53 -5.24
C PHE A 17 -15.38 3.39 -6.50
N GLU A 18 -16.28 3.31 -7.49
CA GLU A 18 -16.15 4.04 -8.75
C GLU A 18 -16.32 5.55 -8.60
N ALA A 19 -17.22 5.99 -7.71
CA ALA A 19 -17.52 7.39 -7.53
C ALA A 19 -16.56 8.11 -6.56
N GLU A 20 -16.20 7.46 -5.44
CA GLU A 20 -15.53 8.12 -4.33
C GLU A 20 -14.06 7.68 -4.16
N VAL A 21 -13.73 6.41 -4.47
CA VAL A 21 -12.40 5.86 -4.21
C VAL A 21 -11.50 5.92 -5.44
N ALA A 22 -11.97 5.41 -6.56
CA ALA A 22 -11.17 5.31 -7.79
C ALA A 22 -10.61 6.66 -8.29
N PRO A 23 -11.33 7.80 -8.18
CA PRO A 23 -10.83 9.10 -8.64
C PRO A 23 -9.68 9.67 -7.79
N VAL A 24 -9.56 9.25 -6.51
CA VAL A 24 -8.63 9.84 -5.54
C VAL A 24 -7.41 8.96 -5.25
N ILE A 25 -7.41 7.70 -5.68
CA ILE A 25 -6.25 6.82 -5.55
C ILE A 25 -5.22 7.07 -6.64
N SER A 26 -3.93 6.88 -6.31
CA SER A 26 -2.80 7.06 -7.21
C SER A 26 -2.02 5.76 -7.38
N PRO A 27 -2.49 4.83 -8.25
CA PRO A 27 -1.80 3.57 -8.48
C PRO A 27 -0.49 3.79 -9.24
N SER A 28 0.53 3.02 -8.90
CA SER A 28 1.80 3.00 -9.60
C SER A 28 2.19 1.58 -10.02
N ILE A 29 2.88 1.45 -11.16
CA ILE A 29 3.44 0.17 -11.63
C ILE A 29 4.96 0.31 -11.63
N VAL A 30 5.61 -0.50 -10.80
CA VAL A 30 7.07 -0.48 -10.65
C VAL A 30 7.75 -0.92 -11.95
N GLY A 31 8.74 -0.16 -12.40
CA GLY A 31 9.49 -0.43 -13.61
C GLY A 31 10.59 0.60 -13.86
N LYS A 32 11.26 0.50 -15.03
CA LYS A 32 12.40 1.37 -15.37
C LYS A 32 12.08 2.87 -15.33
N ARG A 33 10.83 3.25 -15.68
CA ARG A 33 10.39 4.66 -15.72
C ARG A 33 9.71 5.11 -14.43
N GLN A 34 9.31 4.19 -13.59
CA GLN A 34 8.63 4.45 -12.34
C GLN A 34 9.22 3.53 -11.28
N PRO A 35 10.21 4.02 -10.51
CA PRO A 35 10.84 3.24 -9.45
C PRO A 35 9.84 2.86 -8.36
N PHE A 36 10.23 1.96 -7.48
CA PHE A 36 9.43 1.61 -6.32
C PHE A 36 9.17 2.86 -5.46
N PRO A 37 7.90 3.18 -5.13
CA PRO A 37 7.58 4.39 -4.39
C PRO A 37 8.10 4.33 -2.96
N PHE A 38 8.39 5.48 -2.37
CA PHE A 38 8.66 5.56 -0.94
C PHE A 38 7.36 5.28 -0.17
N LEU A 39 7.39 4.25 0.68
CA LEU A 39 6.26 3.92 1.55
C LEU A 39 6.41 4.64 2.89
N ARG A 40 5.39 5.39 3.27
CA ARG A 40 5.36 6.13 4.53
C ARG A 40 5.17 5.20 5.72
N ASN A 41 5.70 5.62 6.86
CA ASN A 41 5.59 4.87 8.11
C ASN A 41 4.13 4.66 8.50
N LYS A 42 3.79 3.43 8.87
CA LYS A 42 2.46 2.99 9.35
C LYS A 42 1.29 3.15 8.37
N GLU A 43 1.50 3.67 7.15
CA GLU A 43 0.45 3.73 6.14
C GLU A 43 0.21 2.36 5.49
N ILE A 44 -1.03 2.16 5.03
CA ILE A 44 -1.46 0.92 4.37
C ILE A 44 -1.42 1.10 2.85
N TYR A 45 -0.87 0.12 2.17
CA TYR A 45 -0.78 0.04 0.72
C TYR A 45 -1.36 -1.28 0.22
N ALA A 46 -1.98 -1.27 -0.95
CA ALA A 46 -2.23 -2.51 -1.67
C ALA A 46 -1.04 -2.81 -2.60
N VAL A 47 -0.49 -4.01 -2.48
CA VAL A 47 0.54 -4.55 -3.37
C VAL A 47 -0.07 -5.64 -4.24
N VAL A 48 0.21 -5.59 -5.53
CA VAL A 48 -0.40 -6.46 -6.54
C VAL A 48 0.65 -6.99 -7.49
N VAL A 49 0.67 -8.29 -7.71
CA VAL A 49 1.49 -8.92 -8.75
C VAL A 49 0.69 -8.91 -10.05
N LEU A 50 1.16 -8.13 -11.01
CA LEU A 50 0.57 -7.91 -12.31
C LEU A 50 1.30 -8.72 -13.36
N GLU A 51 0.57 -9.50 -14.15
CA GLU A 51 1.13 -10.21 -15.30
C GLU A 51 0.70 -9.54 -16.60
N THR A 52 1.66 -9.24 -17.45
CA THR A 52 1.40 -8.72 -18.80
C THR A 52 0.95 -9.84 -19.74
N LYS A 53 0.34 -9.51 -20.88
CA LYS A 53 -0.02 -10.48 -21.94
C LYS A 53 1.16 -11.31 -22.46
N LYS A 54 2.40 -10.86 -22.23
CA LYS A 54 3.64 -11.56 -22.60
C LYS A 54 4.22 -12.41 -21.45
N GLY A 55 3.47 -12.61 -20.35
CA GLY A 55 3.90 -13.39 -19.19
C GLY A 55 4.92 -12.68 -18.29
N LYS A 56 5.18 -11.38 -18.49
CA LYS A 56 6.12 -10.64 -17.65
C LYS A 56 5.43 -10.10 -16.41
N GLU A 57 6.00 -10.36 -15.26
CA GLU A 57 5.50 -9.85 -13.98
C GLU A 57 5.98 -8.44 -13.68
N LYS A 58 5.13 -7.69 -12.96
CA LYS A 58 5.38 -6.35 -12.44
C LYS A 58 4.69 -6.20 -11.09
N LEU A 59 5.16 -5.28 -10.26
CA LEU A 59 4.49 -4.90 -9.03
C LEU A 59 3.64 -3.65 -9.26
N GLY A 60 2.38 -3.72 -8.84
CA GLY A 60 1.49 -2.57 -8.69
C GLY A 60 1.41 -2.18 -7.22
N ILE A 61 1.49 -0.89 -6.92
CA ILE A 61 1.39 -0.33 -5.57
C ILE A 61 0.30 0.74 -5.57
N ILE A 62 -0.60 0.68 -4.58
CA ILE A 62 -1.69 1.64 -4.41
C ILE A 62 -1.68 2.14 -2.97
N PRO A 63 -1.49 3.43 -2.70
CA PRO A 63 -1.71 4.01 -1.38
C PRO A 63 -3.20 3.89 -1.00
N CYS A 64 -3.50 3.30 0.15
CA CYS A 64 -4.87 3.13 0.63
C CYS A 64 -5.32 4.24 1.60
N SER A 65 -4.35 4.98 2.17
CA SER A 65 -4.58 6.06 3.14
C SER A 65 -4.58 7.45 2.47
N SER A 66 -5.22 7.58 1.31
CA SER A 66 -5.30 8.87 0.61
C SER A 66 -6.27 9.82 1.29
N ALA A 67 -5.94 11.13 1.30
CA ALA A 67 -6.83 12.17 1.81
C ALA A 67 -8.17 12.13 1.06
N GLY A 68 -9.27 12.15 1.81
CA GLY A 68 -10.64 12.10 1.27
C GLY A 68 -11.25 10.70 1.21
N ILE A 69 -10.52 9.63 1.49
CA ILE A 69 -11.09 8.28 1.59
C ILE A 69 -11.45 8.00 3.05
N GLN A 70 -12.74 7.74 3.29
CA GLN A 70 -13.19 7.27 4.59
C GLN A 70 -12.78 5.80 4.77
N ARG A 71 -12.03 5.49 5.84
CA ARG A 71 -11.55 4.13 6.09
C ARG A 71 -12.67 3.12 6.35
N LEU A 72 -13.66 3.51 7.18
CA LEU A 72 -14.82 2.69 7.51
C LEU A 72 -16.03 3.11 6.66
N ILE A 73 -16.33 2.34 5.63
CA ILE A 73 -17.44 2.59 4.70
C ILE A 73 -18.67 1.86 5.23
N PRO A 74 -19.75 2.58 5.63
CA PRO A 74 -20.95 1.94 6.15
C PRO A 74 -21.65 1.14 5.03
N VAL A 75 -22.13 -0.06 5.36
CA VAL A 75 -22.95 -0.87 4.44
C VAL A 75 -24.41 -0.52 4.68
N PRO A 76 -25.16 -0.03 3.67
CA PRO A 76 -26.55 0.38 3.82
C PRO A 76 -27.45 -0.74 4.34
N GLY A 77 -28.41 -0.41 5.19
CA GLY A 77 -29.36 -1.37 5.72
C GLY A 77 -28.81 -2.35 6.79
N LYS A 78 -27.52 -2.26 7.11
CA LYS A 78 -26.87 -3.12 8.11
C LYS A 78 -26.19 -2.29 9.18
N THR A 79 -26.94 -1.96 10.25
CA THR A 79 -26.40 -1.17 11.37
C THR A 79 -25.16 -1.84 11.98
N GLY A 80 -24.09 -1.07 12.15
CA GLY A 80 -22.82 -1.54 12.75
C GLY A 80 -21.95 -2.38 11.80
N THR A 81 -22.32 -2.46 10.50
CA THR A 81 -21.52 -3.18 9.49
C THR A 81 -20.76 -2.19 8.61
N TYR A 82 -19.44 -2.38 8.53
CA TYR A 82 -18.55 -1.51 7.76
C TYR A 82 -17.67 -2.33 6.81
N MET A 83 -17.32 -1.74 5.69
CA MET A 83 -16.27 -2.21 4.78
C MET A 83 -15.02 -1.33 4.97
N LEU A 84 -13.86 -1.95 5.10
CA LEU A 84 -12.59 -1.22 5.09
C LEU A 84 -12.24 -0.76 3.67
N SER A 85 -11.85 0.50 3.51
CA SER A 85 -11.52 1.06 2.20
C SER A 85 -10.35 0.34 1.54
N GLU A 86 -9.33 -0.04 2.32
CA GLU A 86 -8.19 -0.82 1.85
C GLU A 86 -8.60 -2.21 1.31
N GLU A 87 -9.56 -2.87 1.95
CA GLU A 87 -10.12 -4.14 1.46
C GLU A 87 -10.96 -3.93 0.19
N LEU A 88 -11.69 -2.83 0.11
CA LEU A 88 -12.45 -2.46 -1.08
C LEU A 88 -11.53 -2.20 -2.27
N ILE A 89 -10.46 -1.43 -2.07
CA ILE A 89 -9.42 -1.18 -3.07
C ILE A 89 -8.81 -2.49 -3.54
N LEU A 90 -8.41 -3.36 -2.59
CA LEU A 90 -7.81 -4.64 -2.90
C LEU A 90 -8.77 -5.57 -3.66
N HIS A 91 -10.08 -5.47 -3.41
CA HIS A 91 -11.08 -6.23 -4.17
C HIS A 91 -11.14 -5.78 -5.62
N PHE A 92 -11.15 -4.48 -5.90
CA PHE A 92 -11.31 -3.89 -7.22
C PHE A 92 -10.00 -3.57 -7.96
N VAL A 93 -8.86 -4.14 -7.56
CA VAL A 93 -7.56 -3.92 -8.24
C VAL A 93 -7.58 -4.23 -9.73
N SER A 94 -8.40 -5.17 -10.18
CA SER A 94 -8.58 -5.50 -11.60
C SER A 94 -9.21 -4.37 -12.41
N LYS A 95 -10.05 -3.56 -11.79
CA LYS A 95 -10.61 -2.33 -12.39
C LYS A 95 -9.58 -1.21 -12.47
N ILE A 96 -8.63 -1.18 -11.54
CA ILE A 96 -7.55 -0.19 -11.48
C ILE A 96 -6.47 -0.53 -12.51
N PHE A 97 -5.97 -1.76 -12.51
CA PHE A 97 -4.92 -2.23 -13.43
C PHE A 97 -5.50 -2.92 -14.66
N LYS A 98 -6.26 -2.16 -15.46
CA LYS A 98 -6.86 -2.68 -16.70
C LYS A 98 -5.79 -3.19 -17.67
N GLY A 99 -6.03 -4.37 -18.24
CA GLY A 99 -5.12 -4.98 -19.22
C GLY A 99 -4.00 -5.85 -18.63
N TYR A 100 -3.97 -6.00 -17.30
CA TYR A 100 -3.10 -6.94 -16.60
C TYR A 100 -3.90 -8.09 -16.01
N HIS A 101 -3.29 -9.27 -15.94
CA HIS A 101 -3.79 -10.37 -15.12
C HIS A 101 -3.27 -10.21 -13.69
N ILE A 102 -4.14 -10.36 -12.68
CA ILE A 102 -3.79 -10.26 -11.28
C ILE A 102 -3.39 -11.65 -10.77
N LYS A 103 -2.09 -11.88 -10.52
CA LYS A 103 -1.58 -13.16 -10.01
C LYS A 103 -1.73 -13.27 -8.50
N ALA A 104 -1.36 -12.23 -7.78
CA ALA A 104 -1.45 -12.18 -6.33
C ALA A 104 -1.71 -10.74 -5.87
N LYS A 105 -2.27 -10.60 -4.68
CA LYS A 105 -2.55 -9.30 -4.07
C LYS A 105 -2.58 -9.40 -2.55
N SER A 106 -2.04 -8.39 -1.87
CA SER A 106 -2.06 -8.29 -0.41
C SER A 106 -2.13 -6.82 0.00
N LEU A 107 -2.62 -6.56 1.20
CA LEU A 107 -2.33 -5.29 1.87
C LEU A 107 -0.96 -5.38 2.50
N LEU A 108 -0.26 -4.26 2.52
CA LEU A 108 1.07 -4.10 3.05
C LEU A 108 1.10 -2.90 3.97
N ARG A 109 1.76 -3.04 5.12
CA ARG A 109 2.08 -1.96 6.04
C ARG A 109 3.55 -2.04 6.42
N ILE A 110 4.22 -0.90 6.40
CA ILE A 110 5.62 -0.81 6.82
C ILE A 110 5.72 -0.01 8.11
N THR A 111 6.50 -0.51 9.07
CA THR A 111 6.87 0.25 10.27
C THR A 111 8.34 0.63 10.16
N ARG A 112 8.62 1.92 10.34
CA ARG A 112 9.97 2.49 10.33
C ARG A 112 10.38 2.91 11.74
N ASN A 113 11.66 3.00 11.99
CA ASN A 113 12.21 3.31 13.32
C ASN A 113 11.80 4.70 13.81
N ALA A 114 11.70 5.67 12.90
CA ALA A 114 11.23 7.03 13.20
C ALA A 114 10.58 7.66 11.97
N ASP A 115 9.62 8.56 12.20
CA ASP A 115 9.19 9.53 11.20
C ASP A 115 10.17 10.71 11.23
N ILE A 116 10.65 11.10 10.05
CA ILE A 116 11.41 12.33 9.88
C ILE A 116 10.56 13.24 9.01
N ASP A 117 10.24 14.39 9.57
CA ASP A 117 9.76 15.50 8.79
C ASP A 117 10.95 16.05 8.00
N ALA A 118 10.95 15.79 6.68
CA ALA A 118 12.01 16.27 5.80
C ALA A 118 12.04 17.81 5.74
N ASP A 119 10.89 18.45 5.96
CA ASP A 119 10.77 19.90 6.02
C ASP A 119 11.36 20.47 7.32
N ALA A 120 11.35 19.69 8.41
CA ALA A 120 12.00 20.07 9.68
C ALA A 120 13.53 19.97 9.65
N LEU A 121 14.11 19.34 8.64
CA LEU A 121 15.56 19.25 8.44
C LEU A 121 16.11 20.37 7.54
N TYR A 122 15.22 21.12 6.89
CA TYR A 122 15.61 22.24 6.05
C TYR A 122 15.84 23.47 6.94
N ASP A 123 17.12 23.69 7.29
CA ASP A 123 17.58 24.91 7.92
C ASP A 123 18.33 25.73 6.86
N GLU A 124 17.87 26.93 6.58
CA GLU A 124 18.45 27.83 5.56
C GLU A 124 19.92 28.21 5.87
N ASP A 125 20.35 28.03 7.12
CA ASP A 125 21.70 28.34 7.59
C ASP A 125 22.68 27.15 7.52
N LEU A 126 22.21 25.93 7.14
CA LEU A 126 23.07 24.76 7.03
C LEU A 126 23.83 24.75 5.69
N ASP A 127 25.15 24.61 5.74
CA ASP A 127 25.97 24.32 4.56
C ASP A 127 25.50 23.00 3.91
N TYR A 128 25.46 22.97 2.57
CA TYR A 128 25.03 21.81 1.78
C TYR A 128 25.67 20.48 2.23
N ARG A 129 26.93 20.53 2.70
CA ARG A 129 27.64 19.37 3.18
C ARG A 129 27.10 18.88 4.53
N GLU A 130 26.75 19.76 5.44
CA GLU A 130 26.13 19.45 6.73
C GLU A 130 24.72 18.94 6.55
N PHE A 131 23.95 19.56 5.65
CA PHE A 131 22.62 19.10 5.24
C PHE A 131 22.66 17.65 4.70
N MET A 132 23.61 17.31 3.83
CA MET A 132 23.77 15.95 3.31
C MET A 132 24.14 14.93 4.40
N VAL A 133 24.96 15.32 5.37
CA VAL A 133 25.30 14.46 6.52
C VAL A 133 24.08 14.22 7.40
N GLU A 134 23.27 15.23 7.65
CA GLU A 134 22.02 15.09 8.43
C GLU A 134 20.98 14.26 7.66
N LEU A 135 20.85 14.41 6.34
CA LEU A 135 20.00 13.56 5.50
C LEU A 135 20.42 12.08 5.55
N ILE A 136 21.73 11.79 5.54
CA ILE A 136 22.24 10.41 5.65
C ILE A 136 21.96 9.82 7.03
N LYS A 137 22.15 10.61 8.09
CA LYS A 137 21.78 10.20 9.47
C LYS A 137 20.28 9.97 9.60
N ALA A 138 19.49 10.86 9.01
CA ALA A 138 18.04 10.79 8.97
C ALA A 138 17.56 9.54 8.22
N ARG A 139 18.15 9.20 7.07
CA ARG A 139 17.87 7.95 6.35
C ARG A 139 18.08 6.70 7.19
N LYS A 140 19.12 6.65 8.02
CA LYS A 140 19.35 5.51 8.93
C LYS A 140 18.27 5.41 10.02
N LYS A 141 17.71 6.53 10.47
CA LYS A 141 16.61 6.56 11.43
C LYS A 141 15.27 6.15 10.79
N LEU A 142 15.11 6.33 9.46
CA LEU A 142 13.96 5.88 8.69
C LEU A 142 14.04 4.41 8.26
N ALA A 143 15.07 3.66 8.71
CA ALA A 143 15.21 2.26 8.36
C ALA A 143 13.91 1.50 8.69
N PRO A 144 13.37 0.74 7.75
CA PRO A 144 12.20 -0.09 8.00
C PRO A 144 12.59 -1.22 8.94
N ILE A 145 11.77 -1.43 9.97
CA ILE A 145 12.01 -2.43 11.01
C ILE A 145 10.95 -3.54 11.01
N ARG A 146 9.87 -3.37 10.24
CA ARG A 146 8.80 -4.36 10.16
C ARG A 146 7.99 -4.19 8.87
N LEU A 147 7.74 -5.31 8.20
CA LEU A 147 6.84 -5.42 7.06
C LEU A 147 5.68 -6.34 7.43
N GLU A 148 4.46 -5.86 7.29
CA GLU A 148 3.24 -6.63 7.57
C GLU A 148 2.48 -6.86 6.27
N LEU A 149 2.05 -8.10 6.04
CA LEU A 149 1.23 -8.51 4.89
C LEU A 149 -0.07 -9.12 5.41
N SER A 150 -1.21 -8.71 4.85
CA SER A 150 -2.54 -9.25 5.21
C SER A 150 -2.85 -10.59 4.56
N ARG A 151 -2.11 -10.98 3.52
CA ARG A 151 -2.28 -12.24 2.78
C ARG A 151 -0.95 -12.84 2.41
N GLU A 152 -0.94 -14.15 2.23
CA GLU A 152 0.24 -14.82 1.70
C GLU A 152 0.55 -14.38 0.28
N MET A 153 1.84 -14.27 -0.01
CA MET A 153 2.40 -14.02 -1.34
C MET A 153 3.57 -14.98 -1.57
N ASP A 154 3.87 -15.25 -2.83
CA ASP A 154 4.98 -16.11 -3.21
C ASP A 154 6.29 -15.60 -2.62
N GLY A 155 7.19 -16.53 -2.23
CA GLY A 155 8.46 -16.20 -1.59
C GLY A 155 9.31 -15.23 -2.38
N ASP A 156 9.38 -15.39 -3.70
CA ASP A 156 10.14 -14.52 -4.61
C ASP A 156 9.59 -13.08 -4.63
N VAL A 157 8.26 -12.93 -4.51
CA VAL A 157 7.61 -11.62 -4.42
C VAL A 157 7.93 -10.95 -3.09
N VAL A 158 7.87 -11.72 -1.99
CA VAL A 158 8.24 -11.22 -0.66
C VAL A 158 9.71 -10.81 -0.63
N GLU A 159 10.61 -11.60 -1.24
CA GLU A 159 12.03 -11.27 -1.36
C GLU A 159 12.25 -9.97 -2.13
N THR A 160 11.60 -9.82 -3.27
CA THR A 160 11.63 -8.59 -4.07
C THR A 160 11.13 -7.37 -3.27
N LEU A 161 10.06 -7.52 -2.49
CA LEU A 161 9.56 -6.45 -1.60
C LEU A 161 10.57 -6.11 -0.51
N CYS A 162 11.21 -7.12 0.11
CA CYS A 162 12.26 -6.92 1.11
C CYS A 162 13.46 -6.16 0.54
N GLU A 163 13.88 -6.48 -0.68
CA GLU A 163 14.96 -5.77 -1.38
C GLU A 163 14.62 -4.31 -1.64
N TYR A 164 13.43 -4.02 -2.21
CA TYR A 164 12.99 -2.65 -2.46
C TYR A 164 12.83 -1.83 -1.18
N LEU A 165 12.39 -2.46 -0.10
CA LEU A 165 12.10 -1.81 1.17
C LEU A 165 13.29 -1.81 2.13
N GLU A 166 14.38 -2.53 1.78
CA GLU A 166 15.55 -2.72 2.65
C GLU A 166 15.18 -3.31 4.02
N VAL A 167 14.25 -4.28 4.04
CA VAL A 167 13.79 -5.00 5.24
C VAL A 167 14.38 -6.40 5.26
N ASP A 168 14.88 -6.83 6.41
CA ASP A 168 15.29 -8.23 6.61
C ASP A 168 14.05 -9.15 6.61
N LYS A 169 14.15 -10.31 5.95
CA LYS A 169 13.07 -11.30 5.85
C LYS A 169 12.55 -11.77 7.21
N ASN A 170 13.37 -11.75 8.24
CA ASN A 170 12.99 -12.10 9.62
C ASN A 170 12.00 -11.11 10.24
N PHE A 171 11.86 -9.92 9.67
CA PHE A 171 10.92 -8.89 10.11
C PHE A 171 9.68 -8.78 9.23
N VAL A 172 9.39 -9.83 8.45
CA VAL A 172 8.16 -9.95 7.67
C VAL A 172 7.11 -10.72 8.47
N PHE A 173 6.00 -10.07 8.76
CA PHE A 173 4.88 -10.65 9.51
C PHE A 173 3.67 -10.83 8.60
N ARG A 174 2.93 -11.91 8.80
CA ARG A 174 1.73 -12.23 8.02
C ARG A 174 0.58 -12.48 8.98
N GLY A 175 -0.60 -12.01 8.62
CA GLY A 175 -1.80 -12.22 9.42
C GLY A 175 -3.08 -11.93 8.65
N ASP A 176 -4.11 -12.73 8.89
CA ASP A 176 -5.44 -12.58 8.28
C ASP A 176 -6.31 -11.53 8.98
N ILE A 177 -5.72 -10.73 9.86
CA ILE A 177 -6.39 -9.63 10.56
C ILE A 177 -6.21 -8.32 9.80
N PRO A 178 -7.15 -7.39 9.91
CA PRO A 178 -6.96 -6.05 9.38
C PRO A 178 -5.68 -5.40 9.95
N LEU A 179 -4.91 -4.77 9.08
CA LEU A 179 -3.73 -4.04 9.51
C LEU A 179 -4.17 -2.77 10.25
N ASP A 180 -3.52 -2.48 11.37
CA ASP A 180 -3.76 -1.24 12.15
C ASP A 180 -5.18 -1.12 12.75
N LEU A 181 -5.65 -2.16 13.41
CA LEU A 181 -6.81 -2.14 14.30
C LEU A 181 -6.38 -1.99 15.74
#